data_b67ef17bfbbbfb0d05b1648a3956dda9
#
_entry.id   b67ef17bfbbbfb0d05b1648a3956dda9
#
_cell.length_a   1.000
_cell.length_b   1.000
_cell.length_c   1.000
_cell.angle_alpha   90.00
_cell.angle_beta   90.00
_cell.angle_gamma   90.00
#
_symmetry.space_group_name_H-M   'P 1'
#
loop_
_entity.id
_entity.type
_entity.pdbx_description
1 polymer ?
#
loop_
_entity_poly.entity_id
_entity_poly.type
_entity_poly.pdbx_seq_one_letter_code
_entity_poly.pdbx_strand_id
1 'polypeptide(L)'
;MNLELLRQVCVTPGAPGFEDKIRDFIIQEVAPLVDAVRVDNMGSVIAIVEGKNTEKTMMAAAHMDEIGFMVRHIDDKGFIKFLPLGGFDAKTLTAQRVIVHGKKDLIGVMGVKPIHVMSPAERTKLPEVTDFFIDLGMSKEEVEKYVSVGDSVTRERDLVEMGDCVNVKSLDNRAGCYVLIEALRAIKASRKKPSCNIVAAFTVHADVGLSGAPAGTLDS
;
A
#
# COMPACT_ATOMS: atom_id res chain seq x y z
N MET A 1 -14.56 15.81 -6.89
CA MET A 1 -13.57 14.81 -6.42
C MET A 1 -12.20 15.45 -6.42
N ASN A 2 -11.42 15.32 -5.36
CA ASN A 2 -10.05 15.82 -5.29
C ASN A 2 -9.10 14.74 -5.86
N LEU A 3 -8.83 14.81 -7.17
CA LEU A 3 -8.01 13.80 -7.86
C LEU A 3 -6.56 13.80 -7.36
N GLU A 4 -6.01 14.94 -6.98
CA GLU A 4 -4.63 14.99 -6.47
C GLU A 4 -4.51 14.29 -5.12
N LEU A 5 -5.48 14.48 -4.21
CA LEU A 5 -5.51 13.71 -2.97
C LEU A 5 -5.63 12.21 -3.22
N LEU A 6 -6.56 11.80 -4.12
CA LEU A 6 -6.71 10.39 -4.49
C LEU A 6 -5.42 9.82 -5.06
N ARG A 7 -4.76 10.57 -5.95
CA ARG A 7 -3.46 10.21 -6.51
C ARG A 7 -2.44 9.99 -5.39
N GLN A 8 -2.25 10.97 -4.51
CA GLN A 8 -1.26 10.90 -3.42
C GLN A 8 -1.51 9.74 -2.47
N VAL A 9 -2.77 9.53 -2.07
CA VAL A 9 -3.16 8.37 -1.24
C VAL A 9 -2.83 7.06 -1.93
N CYS A 10 -3.09 6.93 -3.24
CA CYS A 10 -2.85 5.69 -3.97
C CYS A 10 -1.38 5.43 -4.29
N VAL A 11 -0.58 6.46 -4.64
CA VAL A 11 0.80 6.26 -5.06
C VAL A 11 1.80 6.18 -3.92
N THR A 12 1.44 6.73 -2.73
CA THR A 12 2.32 6.67 -1.55
C THR A 12 2.57 5.22 -1.14
N PRO A 13 3.84 4.78 -1.07
CA PRO A 13 4.18 3.40 -0.75
C PRO A 13 3.72 2.98 0.64
N GLY A 14 3.34 1.71 0.76
CA GLY A 14 2.91 1.14 2.03
C GLY A 14 2.57 -0.35 1.88
N ALA A 15 3.57 -1.19 1.55
CA ALA A 15 3.39 -2.64 1.60
C ALA A 15 3.19 -3.10 3.06
N PRO A 16 2.53 -4.27 3.31
CA PRO A 16 2.32 -4.78 4.66
C PRO A 16 3.61 -4.87 5.47
N GLY A 17 3.63 -4.25 6.65
CA GLY A 17 4.81 -4.11 7.50
C GLY A 17 5.73 -2.93 7.16
N PHE A 18 5.40 -2.14 6.12
CA PHE A 18 6.18 -0.99 5.64
C PHE A 18 5.25 0.21 5.38
N GLU A 19 4.23 0.39 6.21
CA GLU A 19 3.18 1.39 6.01
C GLU A 19 3.56 2.79 6.52
N ASP A 20 4.78 3.01 7.02
CA ASP A 20 5.18 4.28 7.64
C ASP A 20 4.88 5.50 6.77
N LYS A 21 5.25 5.45 5.48
CA LYS A 21 5.07 6.60 4.56
C LYS A 21 3.59 6.95 4.37
N ILE A 22 2.73 5.94 4.14
CA ILE A 22 1.29 6.20 3.98
C ILE A 22 0.63 6.58 5.30
N ARG A 23 1.06 6.00 6.42
CA ARG A 23 0.58 6.37 7.75
C ARG A 23 0.85 7.84 8.04
N ASP A 24 2.08 8.29 7.82
CA ASP A 24 2.47 9.69 8.05
C ASP A 24 1.68 10.64 7.15
N PHE A 25 1.49 10.27 5.88
CA PHE A 25 0.65 11.02 4.96
C PHE A 25 -0.80 11.13 5.46
N ILE A 26 -1.42 10.02 5.87
CA ILE A 26 -2.79 10.02 6.40
C ILE A 26 -2.88 10.88 7.67
N ILE A 27 -1.93 10.76 8.60
CA ILE A 27 -1.90 11.58 9.81
C ILE A 27 -1.87 13.08 9.45
N GLN A 28 -1.02 13.49 8.51
CA GLN A 28 -0.96 14.88 8.06
C GLN A 28 -2.30 15.38 7.50
N GLU A 29 -3.00 14.54 6.75
CA GLU A 29 -4.29 14.89 6.16
C GLU A 29 -5.44 14.97 7.19
N VAL A 30 -5.46 14.07 8.18
CA VAL A 30 -6.58 13.98 9.11
C VAL A 30 -6.41 14.79 10.39
N ALA A 31 -5.18 15.03 10.87
CA ALA A 31 -4.94 15.70 12.13
C ALA A 31 -5.63 17.10 12.25
N PRO A 32 -5.66 17.95 11.21
CA PRO A 32 -6.36 19.24 11.28
C PRO A 32 -7.88 19.11 11.25
N LEU A 33 -8.43 17.93 10.98
CA LEU A 33 -9.86 17.70 10.76
C LEU A 33 -10.59 17.13 11.97
N VAL A 34 -9.88 16.52 12.91
CA VAL A 34 -10.42 15.72 14.00
C VAL A 34 -10.01 16.26 15.38
N ASP A 35 -10.61 15.72 16.44
CA ASP A 35 -10.30 16.13 17.81
C ASP A 35 -9.09 15.39 18.38
N ALA A 36 -8.86 14.14 17.95
CA ALA A 36 -7.70 13.35 18.33
C ALA A 36 -7.26 12.41 17.21
N VAL A 37 -5.94 12.15 17.15
CA VAL A 37 -5.34 11.10 16.30
C VAL A 37 -4.45 10.25 17.20
N ARG A 38 -4.56 8.94 17.10
CA ARG A 38 -3.66 7.98 17.73
C ARG A 38 -3.20 6.93 16.74
N VAL A 39 -2.06 6.34 16.99
CA VAL A 39 -1.57 5.16 16.27
C VAL A 39 -1.61 4.00 17.26
N ASP A 40 -2.22 2.88 16.87
CA ASP A 40 -2.26 1.69 17.70
C ASP A 40 -0.94 0.90 17.66
N ASN A 41 -0.83 -0.14 18.45
CA ASN A 41 0.39 -0.97 18.54
C ASN A 41 0.72 -1.73 17.24
N MET A 42 -0.26 -1.88 16.34
CA MET A 42 -0.06 -2.50 15.04
C MET A 42 0.36 -1.50 13.96
N GLY A 43 0.19 -0.20 14.22
CA GLY A 43 0.50 0.87 13.27
C GLY A 43 -0.73 1.46 12.56
N SER A 44 -1.96 1.06 12.92
CA SER A 44 -3.18 1.64 12.36
C SER A 44 -3.41 3.06 12.89
N VAL A 45 -3.90 3.95 12.03
CA VAL A 45 -4.27 5.32 12.41
C VAL A 45 -5.73 5.37 12.82
N ILE A 46 -6.00 5.88 14.01
CA ILE A 46 -7.33 6.05 14.58
C ILE A 46 -7.61 7.54 14.74
N ALA A 47 -8.47 8.09 13.91
CA ALA A 47 -8.87 9.50 13.93
C ALA A 47 -10.26 9.63 14.56
N ILE A 48 -10.40 10.50 15.58
CA ILE A 48 -11.58 10.60 16.42
C ILE A 48 -12.20 11.99 16.30
N VAL A 49 -13.50 12.04 16.00
CA VAL A 49 -14.33 13.24 16.10
C VAL A 49 -15.36 13.03 17.21
N GLU A 50 -15.31 13.87 18.21
CA GLU A 50 -16.24 13.79 19.34
C GLU A 50 -17.66 14.22 18.94
N GLY A 51 -18.63 13.40 19.29
CA GLY A 51 -20.06 13.64 19.10
C GLY A 51 -20.72 14.37 20.26
N LYS A 52 -22.01 14.74 20.09
CA LYS A 52 -22.86 15.28 21.14
C LYS A 52 -23.18 14.21 22.20
N ASN A 53 -23.38 12.97 21.78
CA ASN A 53 -23.55 11.82 22.65
C ASN A 53 -22.26 10.99 22.61
N THR A 54 -21.48 11.04 23.69
CA THR A 54 -20.20 10.37 23.84
C THR A 54 -20.31 8.88 24.22
N GLU A 55 -21.53 8.42 24.59
CA GLU A 55 -21.79 6.99 24.87
C GLU A 55 -21.93 6.15 23.60
N LYS A 56 -22.16 6.81 22.45
CA LYS A 56 -22.34 6.14 21.16
C LYS A 56 -21.15 6.46 20.25
N THR A 57 -20.60 5.43 19.64
CA THR A 57 -19.52 5.54 18.68
C THR A 57 -19.90 4.85 17.37
N MET A 58 -19.69 5.52 16.26
CA MET A 58 -19.75 4.95 14.93
C MET A 58 -18.32 4.84 14.38
N MET A 59 -17.90 3.65 13.98
CA MET A 59 -16.60 3.42 13.37
C MET A 59 -16.76 3.13 11.86
N ALA A 60 -15.91 3.76 11.07
CA ALA A 60 -15.70 3.45 9.66
C ALA A 60 -14.23 3.11 9.44
N ALA A 61 -13.95 2.01 8.74
CA ALA A 61 -12.60 1.51 8.56
C ALA A 61 -12.26 1.29 7.08
N ALA A 62 -11.01 1.56 6.71
CA ALA A 62 -10.43 1.22 5.43
C ALA A 62 -8.96 0.84 5.64
N HIS A 63 -8.45 -0.18 4.97
CA HIS A 63 -7.03 -0.52 5.10
C HIS A 63 -6.15 0.37 4.23
N MET A 64 -4.99 0.73 4.77
CA MET A 64 -4.03 1.62 4.10
C MET A 64 -2.82 0.90 3.51
N ASP A 65 -2.64 -0.39 3.79
CA ASP A 65 -1.64 -1.19 3.10
C ASP A 65 -2.01 -1.44 1.63
N GLU A 66 -1.02 -1.81 0.86
CA GLU A 66 -1.14 -2.23 -0.54
C GLU A 66 -0.37 -3.50 -0.78
N ILE A 67 -0.82 -4.38 -1.66
CA ILE A 67 -0.05 -5.55 -2.07
C ILE A 67 1.32 -5.12 -2.62
N GLY A 68 2.37 -5.82 -2.19
CA GLY A 68 3.74 -5.52 -2.55
C GLY A 68 4.62 -6.76 -2.52
N PHE A 69 5.92 -6.55 -2.41
CA PHE A 69 6.89 -7.63 -2.32
C PHE A 69 7.97 -7.27 -1.30
N MET A 70 8.71 -8.27 -0.87
CA MET A 70 9.87 -8.12 -0.01
C MET A 70 11.09 -8.79 -0.68
N VAL A 71 12.22 -8.11 -0.67
CA VAL A 71 13.50 -8.65 -1.18
C VAL A 71 13.89 -9.87 -0.37
N ARG A 72 14.05 -11.02 -1.05
CA ARG A 72 14.46 -12.28 -0.45
C ARG A 72 15.92 -12.61 -0.66
N HIS A 73 16.45 -12.31 -1.85
CA HIS A 73 17.81 -12.67 -2.25
C HIS A 73 18.28 -11.81 -3.43
N ILE A 74 19.56 -11.52 -3.51
CA ILE A 74 20.21 -10.86 -4.64
C ILE A 74 21.19 -11.89 -5.22
N ASP A 75 20.99 -12.27 -6.48
CA ASP A 75 21.84 -13.28 -7.13
C ASP A 75 23.18 -12.72 -7.61
N ASP A 76 24.05 -13.58 -8.11
CA ASP A 76 25.41 -13.20 -8.53
C ASP A 76 25.45 -12.27 -9.75
N LYS A 77 24.32 -12.07 -10.44
CA LYS A 77 24.16 -11.16 -11.57
C LYS A 77 23.47 -9.85 -11.18
N GLY A 78 23.06 -9.69 -9.92
CA GLY A 78 22.36 -8.52 -9.43
C GLY A 78 20.83 -8.59 -9.58
N PHE A 79 20.27 -9.71 -10.03
CA PHE A 79 18.82 -9.88 -10.05
C PHE A 79 18.28 -10.14 -8.65
N ILE A 80 17.15 -9.50 -8.34
CA ILE A 80 16.51 -9.59 -7.03
C ILE A 80 15.40 -10.66 -7.10
N LYS A 81 15.48 -11.67 -6.24
CA LYS A 81 14.39 -12.57 -5.92
C LYS A 81 13.57 -12.01 -4.75
N PHE A 82 12.27 -12.18 -4.79
CA PHE A 82 11.34 -11.56 -3.85
C PHE A 82 10.29 -12.54 -3.34
N LEU A 83 9.62 -12.16 -2.26
CA LEU A 83 8.43 -12.80 -1.74
C LEU A 83 7.23 -11.86 -1.94
N PRO A 84 6.05 -12.35 -2.31
CA PRO A 84 4.85 -11.55 -2.36
C PRO A 84 4.36 -11.20 -0.94
N LEU A 85 3.91 -9.98 -0.76
CA LEU A 85 3.16 -9.49 0.38
C LEU A 85 1.74 -9.19 -0.11
N GLY A 86 0.83 -10.13 0.12
CA GLY A 86 -0.52 -10.13 -0.44
C GLY A 86 -0.68 -11.02 -1.67
N GLY A 87 -1.88 -11.03 -2.24
CA GLY A 87 -2.25 -11.89 -3.36
C GLY A 87 -1.88 -11.30 -4.72
N PHE A 88 -1.15 -12.05 -5.55
CA PHE A 88 -0.81 -11.68 -6.92
C PHE A 88 -1.20 -12.73 -7.93
N ASP A 89 -1.80 -12.30 -9.05
CA ASP A 89 -1.85 -13.12 -10.26
C ASP A 89 -0.51 -12.98 -11.01
N ALA A 90 0.25 -14.08 -11.08
CA ALA A 90 1.55 -14.13 -11.72
C ALA A 90 1.53 -13.64 -13.18
N LYS A 91 0.40 -13.82 -13.88
CA LYS A 91 0.24 -13.34 -15.27
C LYS A 91 0.36 -11.84 -15.41
N THR A 92 0.07 -11.08 -14.35
CA THR A 92 0.13 -9.61 -14.37
C THR A 92 1.49 -9.05 -14.04
N LEU A 93 2.48 -9.88 -13.69
CA LEU A 93 3.79 -9.44 -13.21
C LEU A 93 4.79 -9.15 -14.33
N THR A 94 4.61 -9.76 -15.50
CA THR A 94 5.56 -9.62 -16.63
C THR A 94 5.71 -8.16 -17.04
N ALA A 95 6.95 -7.69 -17.12
CA ALA A 95 7.34 -6.34 -17.53
C ALA A 95 6.76 -5.20 -16.67
N GLN A 96 6.26 -5.51 -15.46
CA GLN A 96 5.84 -4.46 -14.52
C GLN A 96 7.04 -3.69 -14.00
N ARG A 97 6.91 -2.36 -13.94
CA ARG A 97 7.86 -1.53 -13.21
C ARG A 97 7.52 -1.54 -11.74
N VAL A 98 8.56 -1.58 -10.92
CA VAL A 98 8.48 -1.58 -9.47
C VAL A 98 9.48 -0.60 -8.88
N ILE A 99 9.24 -0.18 -7.65
CA ILE A 99 10.17 0.60 -6.85
C ILE A 99 10.67 -0.28 -5.72
N VAL A 100 11.97 -0.49 -5.65
CA VAL A 100 12.65 -1.14 -4.52
C VAL A 100 13.01 -0.07 -3.50
N HIS A 101 12.47 -0.17 -2.29
CA HIS A 101 12.65 0.80 -1.21
C HIS A 101 13.81 0.41 -0.30
N GLY A 102 15.03 0.61 -0.79
CA GLY A 102 16.25 0.40 -0.02
C GLY A 102 16.75 1.71 0.63
N LYS A 103 18.06 1.90 0.71
CA LYS A 103 18.65 3.18 1.17
C LYS A 103 18.24 4.37 0.32
N LYS A 104 17.85 4.12 -0.92
CA LYS A 104 17.15 5.04 -1.82
C LYS A 104 16.18 4.25 -2.67
N ASP A 105 15.15 4.90 -3.15
CA ASP A 105 14.18 4.30 -4.06
C ASP A 105 14.83 4.04 -5.43
N LEU A 106 14.74 2.79 -5.92
CA LEU A 106 15.28 2.37 -7.20
C LEU A 106 14.18 1.76 -8.07
N ILE A 107 14.07 2.21 -9.31
CA ILE A 107 13.14 1.64 -10.28
C ILE A 107 13.75 0.36 -10.85
N GLY A 108 12.97 -0.72 -10.82
CA GLY A 108 13.32 -2.00 -11.44
C GLY A 108 12.19 -2.50 -12.34
N VAL A 109 12.50 -3.52 -13.12
CA VAL A 109 11.57 -4.18 -14.02
C VAL A 109 11.45 -5.64 -13.65
N MET A 110 10.22 -6.15 -13.54
CA MET A 110 9.98 -7.57 -13.31
C MET A 110 10.18 -8.37 -14.58
N GLY A 111 11.05 -9.35 -14.51
CA GLY A 111 11.37 -10.28 -15.59
C GLY A 111 11.04 -11.72 -15.22
N VAL A 112 10.82 -12.53 -16.25
CA VAL A 112 10.68 -13.99 -16.18
C VAL A 112 11.43 -14.60 -17.35
N LYS A 113 11.77 -15.89 -17.26
CA LYS A 113 12.45 -16.60 -18.35
C LYS A 113 11.70 -16.41 -19.68
N PRO A 114 12.34 -15.85 -20.73
CA PRO A 114 11.67 -15.60 -22.00
C PRO A 114 11.23 -16.90 -22.71
N ILE A 115 10.07 -16.85 -23.37
CA ILE A 115 9.46 -18.03 -24.00
C ILE A 115 10.36 -18.71 -25.04
N HIS A 116 11.21 -17.94 -25.74
CA HIS A 116 12.09 -18.49 -26.79
C HIS A 116 13.29 -19.28 -26.26
N VAL A 117 13.60 -19.14 -24.97
CA VAL A 117 14.65 -19.96 -24.29
C VAL A 117 14.05 -21.04 -23.40
N MET A 118 12.72 -21.18 -23.37
CA MET A 118 12.02 -22.22 -22.63
C MET A 118 11.98 -23.51 -23.43
N SER A 119 12.11 -24.66 -22.76
CA SER A 119 11.81 -25.98 -23.32
C SER A 119 10.32 -26.13 -23.67
N PRO A 120 9.93 -27.07 -24.55
CA PRO A 120 8.51 -27.30 -24.85
C PRO A 120 7.64 -27.59 -23.61
N ALA A 121 8.19 -28.29 -22.62
CA ALA A 121 7.49 -28.60 -21.37
C ALA A 121 7.29 -27.35 -20.48
N GLU A 122 8.27 -26.44 -20.44
CA GLU A 122 8.16 -25.19 -19.68
C GLU A 122 7.12 -24.24 -20.30
N ARG A 123 6.98 -24.23 -21.63
CA ARG A 123 6.02 -23.33 -22.31
C ARG A 123 4.55 -23.65 -22.02
N THR A 124 4.26 -24.86 -21.56
CA THR A 124 2.89 -25.29 -21.22
C THR A 124 2.51 -24.97 -19.78
N LYS A 125 3.48 -24.59 -18.95
CA LYS A 125 3.25 -24.22 -17.55
C LYS A 125 2.99 -22.71 -17.42
N LEU A 126 2.01 -22.35 -16.61
CA LEU A 126 1.85 -20.96 -16.18
C LEU A 126 3.00 -20.60 -15.25
N PRO A 127 3.60 -19.41 -15.37
CA PRO A 127 4.63 -18.97 -14.44
C PRO A 127 4.03 -18.81 -13.05
N GLU A 128 4.81 -19.19 -12.04
CA GLU A 128 4.54 -18.88 -10.64
C GLU A 128 5.22 -17.58 -10.24
N VAL A 129 4.78 -16.95 -9.15
CA VAL A 129 5.40 -15.70 -8.64
C VAL A 129 6.90 -15.90 -8.36
N THR A 130 7.30 -17.08 -7.94
CA THR A 130 8.69 -17.46 -7.67
C THR A 130 9.59 -17.56 -8.90
N ASP A 131 9.02 -17.65 -10.10
CA ASP A 131 9.80 -17.67 -11.36
C ASP A 131 10.31 -16.28 -11.74
N PHE A 132 9.71 -15.24 -11.18
CA PHE A 132 10.05 -13.86 -11.48
C PHE A 132 11.30 -13.38 -10.73
N PHE A 133 11.89 -12.33 -11.24
CA PHE A 133 12.96 -11.56 -10.63
C PHE A 133 12.76 -10.07 -10.94
N ILE A 134 13.43 -9.21 -10.18
CA ILE A 134 13.50 -7.77 -10.48
C ILE A 134 14.91 -7.47 -10.97
N ASP A 135 14.96 -6.75 -12.09
CA ASP A 135 16.19 -6.24 -12.71
C ASP A 135 16.28 -4.73 -12.49
N LEU A 136 17.36 -4.29 -11.83
CA LEU A 136 17.68 -2.88 -11.62
C LEU A 136 18.67 -2.34 -12.66
N GLY A 137 19.13 -3.18 -13.61
CA GLY A 137 20.17 -2.81 -14.58
C GLY A 137 21.55 -2.56 -13.94
N MET A 138 21.84 -3.20 -12.80
CA MET A 138 23.05 -3.00 -12.00
C MET A 138 23.75 -4.33 -11.72
N SER A 139 25.09 -4.29 -11.48
CA SER A 139 25.81 -5.44 -10.96
C SER A 139 25.39 -5.75 -9.51
N LYS A 140 25.70 -6.97 -9.03
CA LYS A 140 25.42 -7.37 -7.65
C LYS A 140 26.02 -6.38 -6.64
N GLU A 141 27.27 -6.02 -6.83
CA GLU A 141 28.00 -5.10 -5.94
C GLU A 141 27.37 -3.70 -5.90
N GLU A 142 26.76 -3.28 -6.99
CA GLU A 142 26.05 -2.00 -7.06
C GLU A 142 24.69 -2.10 -6.39
N VAL A 143 23.95 -3.19 -6.61
CA VAL A 143 22.65 -3.43 -5.97
C VAL A 143 22.82 -3.48 -4.44
N GLU A 144 23.78 -4.25 -3.94
CA GLU A 144 24.03 -4.42 -2.50
C GLU A 144 24.46 -3.13 -1.76
N LYS A 145 24.91 -2.10 -2.49
CA LYS A 145 25.14 -0.78 -1.87
C LYS A 145 23.85 -0.12 -1.39
N TYR A 146 22.73 -0.39 -2.05
CA TYR A 146 21.47 0.31 -1.84
C TYR A 146 20.34 -0.60 -1.36
N VAL A 147 20.37 -1.87 -1.71
CA VAL A 147 19.29 -2.83 -1.45
C VAL A 147 19.80 -3.92 -0.51
N SER A 148 18.95 -4.28 0.45
CA SER A 148 19.20 -5.36 1.42
C SER A 148 18.06 -6.37 1.37
N VAL A 149 18.33 -7.60 1.77
CA VAL A 149 17.27 -8.59 2.05
C VAL A 149 16.35 -8.03 3.13
N GLY A 150 15.03 -8.10 2.89
CA GLY A 150 14.04 -7.52 3.78
C GLY A 150 13.50 -6.17 3.31
N ASP A 151 14.13 -5.49 2.35
CA ASP A 151 13.59 -4.23 1.80
C ASP A 151 12.26 -4.48 1.08
N SER A 152 11.33 -3.52 1.20
CA SER A 152 10.03 -3.59 0.54
C SER A 152 10.09 -3.16 -0.92
N VAL A 153 9.13 -3.66 -1.69
CA VAL A 153 8.99 -3.32 -3.11
C VAL A 153 7.51 -3.06 -3.40
N THR A 154 7.22 -1.96 -4.07
CA THR A 154 5.87 -1.63 -4.51
C THR A 154 5.82 -1.47 -6.03
N ARG A 155 4.62 -1.60 -6.62
CA ARG A 155 4.44 -1.32 -8.05
C ARG A 155 4.64 0.16 -8.34
N GLU A 156 5.32 0.48 -9.43
CA GLU A 156 5.44 1.84 -9.95
C GLU A 156 4.32 2.09 -10.95
N ARG A 157 3.26 2.80 -10.53
CA ARG A 157 2.12 3.13 -11.38
C ARG A 157 1.41 4.37 -10.84
N ASP A 158 1.43 5.43 -11.62
CA ASP A 158 0.76 6.68 -11.31
C ASP A 158 -0.73 6.65 -11.70
N LEU A 159 -1.49 7.66 -11.26
CA LEU A 159 -2.89 7.85 -11.64
C LEU A 159 -2.99 8.35 -13.08
N VAL A 160 -3.84 7.69 -13.86
CA VAL A 160 -4.18 8.07 -15.22
C VAL A 160 -5.70 8.21 -15.33
N GLU A 161 -6.16 9.33 -15.85
CA GLU A 161 -7.56 9.55 -16.18
C GLU A 161 -7.89 8.90 -17.53
N MET A 162 -8.98 8.14 -17.59
CA MET A 162 -9.43 7.40 -18.78
C MET A 162 -10.93 7.62 -18.95
N GLY A 163 -11.32 8.66 -19.70
CA GLY A 163 -12.74 9.05 -19.81
C GLY A 163 -13.31 9.39 -18.43
N ASP A 164 -14.37 8.71 -18.03
CA ASP A 164 -15.04 8.92 -16.74
C ASP A 164 -14.41 8.06 -15.59
N CYS A 165 -13.32 7.36 -15.87
CA CYS A 165 -12.66 6.48 -14.92
C CYS A 165 -11.23 6.93 -14.63
N VAL A 166 -10.70 6.42 -13.52
CA VAL A 166 -9.26 6.55 -13.18
C VAL A 166 -8.63 5.17 -13.09
N ASN A 167 -7.37 5.07 -13.48
CA ASN A 167 -6.54 3.90 -13.27
C ASN A 167 -5.32 4.29 -12.44
N VAL A 168 -5.10 3.59 -11.35
CA VAL A 168 -3.94 3.78 -10.46
C VAL A 168 -3.69 2.49 -9.69
N LYS A 169 -2.50 2.32 -9.11
CA LYS A 169 -2.26 1.22 -8.18
C LYS A 169 -3.10 1.40 -6.90
N SER A 170 -3.31 0.32 -6.17
CA SER A 170 -3.76 0.34 -4.76
C SER A 170 -5.14 0.97 -4.51
N LEU A 171 -6.04 1.01 -5.50
CA LEU A 171 -7.41 1.47 -5.28
C LEU A 171 -8.10 0.67 -4.17
N ASP A 172 -7.82 -0.61 -4.06
CA ASP A 172 -8.16 -1.46 -2.92
C ASP A 172 -7.01 -1.36 -1.88
N ASN A 173 -7.19 -0.74 -0.72
CA ASN A 173 -8.40 -0.02 -0.32
C ASN A 173 -8.11 1.48 -0.10
N ARG A 174 -7.16 2.06 -0.85
CA ARG A 174 -6.81 3.49 -0.77
C ARG A 174 -7.97 4.40 -1.21
N ALA A 175 -8.89 3.88 -2.04
CA ALA A 175 -10.15 4.56 -2.32
C ALA A 175 -11.02 4.70 -1.06
N GLY A 176 -11.06 3.66 -0.21
CA GLY A 176 -11.70 3.74 1.10
C GLY A 176 -11.02 4.76 2.02
N CYS A 177 -9.69 4.78 2.06
CA CYS A 177 -8.94 5.80 2.81
C CYS A 177 -9.27 7.22 2.32
N TYR A 178 -9.29 7.44 1.01
CA TYR A 178 -9.70 8.71 0.41
C TYR A 178 -11.10 9.12 0.84
N VAL A 179 -12.07 8.19 0.79
CA VAL A 179 -13.46 8.46 1.21
C VAL A 179 -13.53 8.85 2.68
N LEU A 180 -12.78 8.17 3.56
CA LEU A 180 -12.72 8.51 4.99
C LEU A 180 -12.16 9.93 5.21
N ILE A 181 -11.07 10.29 4.53
CA ILE A 181 -10.48 11.63 4.62
C ILE A 181 -11.49 12.70 4.16
N GLU A 182 -12.15 12.50 3.01
CA GLU A 182 -13.14 13.45 2.49
C GLU A 182 -14.40 13.53 3.37
N ALA A 183 -14.81 12.42 4.00
CA ALA A 183 -15.89 12.42 4.98
C ALA A 183 -15.53 13.27 6.23
N LEU A 184 -14.32 13.11 6.76
CA LEU A 184 -13.82 13.94 7.87
C LEU A 184 -13.75 15.42 7.49
N ARG A 185 -13.31 15.74 6.26
CA ARG A 185 -13.34 17.13 5.74
C ARG A 185 -14.75 17.69 5.70
N ALA A 186 -15.73 16.91 5.20
CA ALA A 186 -17.12 17.33 5.15
C ALA A 186 -17.70 17.56 6.55
N ILE A 187 -17.40 16.70 7.52
CA ILE A 187 -17.81 16.86 8.92
C ILE A 187 -17.24 18.16 9.48
N LYS A 188 -15.93 18.38 9.31
CA LYS A 188 -15.27 19.61 9.79
C LYS A 188 -15.87 20.87 9.14
N ALA A 189 -16.09 20.84 7.84
CA ALA A 189 -16.68 21.95 7.08
C ALA A 189 -18.11 22.28 7.50
N SER A 190 -18.89 21.29 7.95
CA SER A 190 -20.27 21.48 8.40
C SER A 190 -20.37 22.38 9.64
N ARG A 191 -19.29 22.51 10.41
CA ARG A 191 -19.22 23.21 11.70
C ARG A 191 -20.27 22.72 12.72
N LYS A 192 -20.85 21.54 12.51
CA LYS A 192 -21.84 20.92 13.40
C LYS A 192 -21.21 19.71 14.08
N LYS A 193 -21.37 19.66 15.39
CA LYS A 193 -20.91 18.49 16.16
C LYS A 193 -21.78 17.28 15.77
N PRO A 194 -21.21 16.12 15.41
CA PRO A 194 -21.96 14.89 15.09
C PRO A 194 -22.87 14.47 16.24
N SER A 195 -23.87 13.65 15.97
CA SER A 195 -24.80 13.13 17.00
C SER A 195 -24.14 12.13 17.93
N CYS A 196 -23.10 11.41 17.46
CA CYS A 196 -22.31 10.44 18.21
C CYS A 196 -20.83 10.62 17.88
N ASN A 197 -19.94 9.98 18.63
CA ASN A 197 -18.53 9.93 18.28
C ASN A 197 -18.35 9.25 16.92
N ILE A 198 -17.41 9.74 16.14
CA ILE A 198 -17.01 9.15 14.87
C ILE A 198 -15.53 8.73 14.98
N VAL A 199 -15.26 7.49 14.67
CA VAL A 199 -13.93 6.92 14.58
C VAL A 199 -13.66 6.52 13.13
N ALA A 200 -12.67 7.14 12.50
CA ALA A 200 -12.13 6.72 11.22
C ALA A 200 -10.85 5.92 11.47
N ALA A 201 -10.87 4.64 11.13
CA ALA A 201 -9.76 3.72 11.30
C ALA A 201 -9.09 3.42 9.96
N PHE A 202 -7.81 3.78 9.83
CA PHE A 202 -6.98 3.42 8.68
C PHE A 202 -6.09 2.27 9.11
N THR A 203 -6.47 1.06 8.73
CA THR A 203 -5.87 -0.17 9.26
C THR A 203 -4.69 -0.65 8.44
N VAL A 204 -3.84 -1.47 9.04
CA VAL A 204 -2.65 -2.09 8.44
C VAL A 204 -2.82 -3.60 8.27
N HIS A 205 -1.93 -4.24 7.50
CA HIS A 205 -1.80 -5.70 7.36
C HIS A 205 -3.07 -6.41 6.85
N ALA A 206 -3.96 -5.72 6.14
CA ALA A 206 -5.17 -6.36 5.62
C ALA A 206 -4.84 -7.39 4.53
N ASP A 207 -3.87 -7.07 3.66
CA ASP A 207 -3.46 -7.93 2.55
C ASP A 207 -2.73 -9.22 2.98
N VAL A 208 -2.28 -9.30 4.25
CA VAL A 208 -1.57 -10.47 4.79
C VAL A 208 -2.30 -11.14 5.97
N GLY A 209 -3.57 -10.80 6.24
CA GLY A 209 -4.36 -11.50 7.24
C GLY A 209 -5.34 -10.67 8.06
N LEU A 210 -5.69 -9.45 7.64
CA LEU A 210 -6.69 -8.58 8.29
C LEU A 210 -6.41 -8.28 9.78
N SER A 211 -5.14 -8.36 10.20
CA SER A 211 -4.78 -8.28 11.62
C SER A 211 -4.95 -6.88 12.22
N GLY A 212 -4.93 -5.83 11.40
CA GLY A 212 -5.10 -4.44 11.87
C GLY A 212 -6.53 -4.07 12.25
N ALA A 213 -7.55 -4.69 11.63
CA ALA A 213 -8.94 -4.36 11.90
C ALA A 213 -9.42 -4.72 13.32
N PRO A 214 -9.09 -5.90 13.89
CA PRO A 214 -9.45 -6.24 15.27
C PRO A 214 -8.79 -5.36 16.33
N ALA A 215 -7.54 -4.91 16.10
CA ALA A 215 -6.83 -4.06 17.06
C ALA A 215 -7.53 -2.71 17.28
N GLY A 216 -8.05 -2.10 16.20
CA GLY A 216 -8.80 -0.84 16.31
C GLY A 216 -10.13 -0.92 17.05
N THR A 217 -10.69 -2.13 17.24
CA THR A 217 -11.98 -2.32 17.93
C THR A 217 -11.87 -2.61 19.43
N LEU A 218 -10.69 -3.04 19.91
CA LEU A 218 -10.48 -3.45 21.30
C LEU A 218 -10.29 -2.26 22.26
N ASP A 219 -9.99 -1.08 21.73
CA ASP A 219 -9.71 0.13 22.52
C ASP A 219 -10.80 1.21 22.39
N SER A 220 -11.97 0.88 21.82
CA SER A 220 -13.09 1.81 21.60
C SER A 220 -14.17 1.75 22.69
#